data_c194b4a30e333fe2933408f9cb3e2786
#
_entry.id   c194b4a30e333fe2933408f9cb3e2786
#
_cell.length_a   1.000
_cell.length_b   1.000
_cell.length_c   1.000
_cell.angle_alpha   90.00
_cell.angle_beta   90.00
_cell.angle_gamma   90.00
#
_symmetry.space_group_name_H-M   'P 1'
#
loop_
_entity.id
_entity.type
_entity.pdbx_description
1 polymer ?
#
loop_
_entity_poly.entity_id
_entity_poly.type
_entity_poly.pdbx_seq_one_letter_code
_entity_poly.pdbx_strand_id
1 'polypeptide(L)'
;MSRDIFTVYTKIGCPYCTKDISVLQLAELQYVEYKLGRDFAYEEFYEKFGENSTFPKISRGDELLGGCQETVKYLKENQLV
;
A
#
# COMPACT_ATOMS: atom_id res chain seq x y z
N MET A 1 16.12 -13.23 -9.06
CA MET A 1 14.99 -13.03 -8.99
C MET A 1 14.52 -12.12 -8.00
N SER A 2 13.74 -11.26 -8.27
CA SER A 2 13.34 -10.34 -7.37
C SER A 2 12.14 -10.78 -6.68
N ARG A 3 12.05 -10.40 -5.44
CA ARG A 3 10.94 -10.68 -4.80
C ARG A 3 10.39 -9.42 -4.49
N ASP A 4 9.62 -8.81 -5.33
CA ASP A 4 9.03 -7.51 -5.09
C ASP A 4 8.10 -7.61 -3.89
N ILE A 5 8.42 -6.84 -2.87
CA ILE A 5 7.63 -6.81 -1.67
C ILE A 5 6.74 -5.57 -1.74
N PHE A 6 5.46 -5.76 -1.44
CA PHE A 6 4.51 -4.64 -1.43
C PHE A 6 4.74 -3.79 -0.18
N THR A 7 4.70 -2.48 -0.35
CA THR A 7 4.82 -1.54 0.76
C THR A 7 3.49 -0.83 0.91
N VAL A 8 2.92 -0.87 2.12
CA VAL A 8 1.59 -0.31 2.38
C VAL A 8 1.72 0.78 3.42
N TYR A 9 1.29 1.98 3.08
CA TYR A 9 1.26 3.11 4.01
C TYR A 9 -0.16 3.25 4.54
N THR A 10 -0.33 3.13 5.86
CA THR A 10 -1.64 3.09 6.50
C THR A 10 -1.77 4.14 7.60
N LYS A 11 -2.98 4.27 8.13
CA LYS A 11 -3.23 5.09 9.31
C LYS A 11 -4.35 4.45 10.12
N ILE A 12 -4.45 4.86 11.39
CA ILE A 12 -5.51 4.36 12.26
C ILE A 12 -6.85 4.88 11.76
N GLY A 13 -7.86 4.02 11.80
CA GLY A 13 -9.21 4.40 11.40
C GLY A 13 -9.43 4.42 9.90
N CYS A 14 -8.62 3.70 9.14
CA CYS A 14 -8.72 3.65 7.70
C CYS A 14 -9.24 2.27 7.27
N PRO A 15 -10.53 2.15 6.93
CA PRO A 15 -11.08 0.84 6.53
C PRO A 15 -10.44 0.30 5.26
N TYR A 16 -10.10 1.18 4.32
CA TYR A 16 -9.48 0.73 3.07
C TYR A 16 -8.06 0.22 3.30
N CYS A 17 -7.37 0.74 4.31
CA CYS A 17 -6.06 0.22 4.66
C CYS A 17 -6.15 -1.22 5.11
N THR A 18 -7.11 -1.52 5.97
CA THR A 18 -7.35 -2.87 6.45
C THR A 18 -7.73 -3.79 5.29
N LYS A 19 -8.58 -3.30 4.39
CA LYS A 19 -9.02 -4.08 3.25
C LYS A 19 -7.86 -4.45 2.34
N ASP A 20 -6.96 -3.50 2.07
CA ASP A 20 -5.80 -3.77 1.24
C ASP A 20 -4.90 -4.81 1.84
N ILE A 21 -4.64 -4.71 3.13
CA ILE A 21 -3.78 -5.68 3.80
C ILE A 21 -4.42 -7.06 3.75
N SER A 22 -5.75 -7.13 3.95
CA SER A 22 -6.46 -8.39 3.87
C SER A 22 -6.32 -9.03 2.49
N VAL A 23 -6.43 -8.22 1.43
CA VAL A 23 -6.29 -8.73 0.06
C VAL A 23 -4.89 -9.30 -0.15
N LEU A 24 -3.86 -8.59 0.31
CA LEU A 24 -2.49 -9.07 0.16
C LEU A 24 -2.27 -10.36 0.94
N GLN A 25 -2.85 -10.47 2.14
CA GLN A 25 -2.73 -11.69 2.93
C GLN A 25 -3.44 -12.87 2.27
N LEU A 26 -4.64 -12.63 1.74
CA LEU A 26 -5.37 -13.70 1.08
C LEU A 26 -4.67 -14.17 -0.18
N ALA A 27 -3.97 -13.29 -0.86
CA ALA A 27 -3.20 -13.64 -2.04
C ALA A 27 -1.83 -14.20 -1.70
N GLU A 28 -1.51 -14.29 -0.41
CA GLU A 28 -0.23 -14.80 0.08
C GLU A 28 0.97 -14.03 -0.47
N LEU A 29 0.80 -12.72 -0.61
CA LEU A 29 1.86 -11.85 -1.08
C LEU A 29 2.60 -11.24 0.10
N GLN A 30 3.90 -11.03 -0.07
CA GLN A 30 4.70 -10.42 0.97
C GLN A 30 4.51 -8.91 0.97
N TYR A 31 4.38 -8.33 2.15
CA TYR A 31 4.21 -6.89 2.27
C TYR A 31 4.81 -6.38 3.56
N VAL A 32 5.07 -5.07 3.58
CA VAL A 32 5.52 -4.36 4.77
C VAL A 32 4.54 -3.23 5.01
N GLU A 33 4.08 -3.08 6.24
CA GLU A 33 3.15 -2.02 6.59
C GLU A 33 3.88 -0.92 7.35
N TYR A 34 3.80 0.31 6.85
CA TYR A 34 4.26 1.49 7.58
C TYR A 34 3.03 2.25 8.04
N LYS A 35 2.94 2.48 9.35
CA LYS A 35 1.77 3.10 9.95
C LYS A 35 2.07 4.53 10.37
N LEU A 36 1.17 5.44 10.01
CA LEU A 36 1.30 6.85 10.39
C LEU A 36 1.36 6.97 11.90
N GLY A 37 2.31 7.76 12.39
CA GLY A 37 2.50 7.95 13.82
C GLY A 37 3.39 6.93 14.48
N ARG A 38 3.54 5.75 13.87
CA ARG A 38 4.45 4.74 14.36
C ARG A 38 5.74 4.69 13.55
N ASP A 39 5.62 4.75 12.23
CA ASP A 39 6.75 4.57 11.32
C ASP A 39 7.07 5.81 10.51
N PHE A 40 6.15 6.74 10.38
CA PHE A 40 6.39 7.96 9.61
C PHE A 40 5.40 9.04 10.06
N ALA A 41 5.67 10.28 9.65
CA ALA A 41 4.80 11.41 9.95
C ALA A 41 4.14 11.90 8.67
N TYR A 42 3.09 12.72 8.80
CA TYR A 42 2.39 13.28 7.65
C TYR A 42 3.34 14.03 6.72
N GLU A 43 4.26 14.79 7.28
CA GLU A 43 5.18 15.59 6.46
C GLU A 43 6.00 14.70 5.55
N GLU A 44 6.48 13.57 6.06
CA GLU A 44 7.25 12.64 5.27
C GLU A 44 6.42 12.01 4.17
N PHE A 45 5.17 11.69 4.49
CA PHE A 45 4.26 11.08 3.53
C PHE A 45 3.94 12.04 2.39
N TYR A 46 3.61 13.29 2.73
CA TYR A 46 3.26 14.27 1.71
C TYR A 46 4.46 14.68 0.89
N GLU A 47 5.64 14.68 1.49
CA GLU A 47 6.85 14.98 0.75
C GLU A 47 7.12 13.91 -0.32
N LYS A 48 6.83 12.65 0.03
CA LYS A 48 7.08 11.54 -0.87
C LYS A 48 5.99 11.41 -1.93
N PHE A 49 4.74 11.60 -1.57
CA PHE A 49 3.62 11.31 -2.45
C PHE A 49 2.82 12.53 -2.89
N GLY A 50 3.06 13.70 -2.29
CA GLY A 50 2.32 14.92 -2.62
C GLY A 50 1.26 15.24 -1.59
N GLU A 51 0.88 16.52 -1.53
CA GLU A 51 -0.02 17.01 -0.49
C GLU A 51 -1.44 16.48 -0.59
N ASN A 52 -1.84 16.06 -1.79
CA ASN A 52 -3.20 15.55 -1.98
C ASN A 52 -3.29 14.05 -1.88
N SER A 53 -2.24 13.41 -1.39
CA SER A 53 -2.23 11.96 -1.28
C SER A 53 -3.14 11.48 -0.17
N THR A 54 -3.73 10.31 -0.39
CA THR A 54 -4.65 9.72 0.57
C THR A 54 -4.15 8.35 0.98
N PHE A 55 -4.75 7.80 2.04
CA PHE A 55 -4.45 6.46 2.51
C PHE A 55 -5.52 5.49 2.01
N PRO A 56 -5.17 4.25 1.76
CA PRO A 56 -3.82 3.69 1.81
C PRO A 56 -3.01 4.08 0.57
N LYS A 57 -1.69 3.91 0.65
CA LYS A 57 -0.82 4.10 -0.49
C LYS A 57 0.04 2.86 -0.60
N ILE A 58 0.00 2.20 -1.74
CA ILE A 58 0.68 0.92 -1.93
C ILE A 58 1.67 1.02 -3.07
N SER A 59 2.83 0.42 -2.88
CA SER A 59 3.81 0.30 -3.95
C SER A 59 4.33 -1.14 -3.99
N ARG A 60 4.89 -1.53 -5.13
CA ARG A 60 5.51 -2.83 -5.31
C ARG A 60 6.92 -2.55 -5.81
N GLY A 61 7.90 -2.85 -4.97
CA GLY A 61 9.27 -2.43 -5.28
C GLY A 61 9.32 -0.92 -5.45
N ASP A 62 9.77 -0.46 -6.62
CA ASP A 62 9.84 0.98 -6.90
C ASP A 62 8.61 1.51 -7.61
N GLU A 63 7.63 0.66 -7.88
CA GLU A 63 6.45 1.05 -8.64
C GLU A 63 5.32 1.44 -7.71
N LEU A 64 4.85 2.68 -7.81
CA LEU A 64 3.72 3.13 -7.02
C LEU A 64 2.44 2.66 -7.69
N LEU A 65 1.63 1.91 -6.96
CA LEU A 65 0.38 1.37 -7.48
C LEU A 65 -0.80 2.29 -7.20
N GLY A 66 -0.76 3.03 -6.10
CA GLY A 66 -1.84 3.92 -5.74
C GLY A 66 -2.57 3.46 -4.50
N GLY A 67 -3.88 3.61 -4.48
CA GLY A 67 -4.70 3.25 -3.34
C GLY A 67 -5.32 1.87 -3.45
N CYS A 68 -6.41 1.67 -2.72
CA CYS A 68 -7.04 0.34 -2.63
C CYS A 68 -7.53 -0.16 -3.99
N GLN A 69 -8.27 0.68 -4.69
CA GLN A 69 -8.86 0.24 -5.96
C GLN A 69 -7.79 -0.02 -7.00
N GLU A 70 -6.80 0.85 -7.08
CA GLU A 70 -5.71 0.69 -8.03
C GLU A 70 -4.91 -0.58 -7.74
N THR A 71 -4.70 -0.88 -6.47
CA THR A 71 -3.97 -2.09 -6.09
C THR A 71 -4.74 -3.35 -6.47
N VAL A 72 -6.03 -3.39 -6.20
CA VAL A 72 -6.85 -4.54 -6.56
C VAL A 72 -6.85 -4.75 -8.07
N LYS A 73 -6.98 -3.66 -8.83
CA LYS A 73 -6.95 -3.75 -10.28
C LYS A 73 -5.60 -4.28 -10.77
N TYR A 74 -4.51 -3.78 -10.19
CA TYR A 74 -3.17 -4.24 -10.54
C TYR A 74 -3.02 -5.75 -10.29
N LEU A 75 -3.48 -6.21 -9.13
CA LEU A 75 -3.36 -7.62 -8.78
C LEU A 75 -4.15 -8.49 -9.73
N LYS A 76 -5.34 -8.06 -10.13
CA LYS A 76 -6.15 -8.81 -11.07
C LYS A 76 -5.53 -8.83 -12.46
N GLU A 77 -5.02 -7.69 -12.92
CA GLU A 77 -4.41 -7.61 -14.25
C GLU A 77 -3.14 -8.44 -14.34
N ASN A 78 -2.46 -8.64 -13.22
CA ASN A 78 -1.25 -9.44 -13.20
C ASN A 78 -1.49 -10.86 -12.69
N GLN A 79 -2.77 -11.22 -12.52
CA GLN A 79 -3.18 -12.56 -12.11
C GLN A 79 -2.57 -12.99 -10.78
N LEU A 80 -2.44 -12.04 -9.85
CA LEU A 80 -1.92 -12.31 -8.53
C LEU A 80 -3.02 -12.65 -7.53
N VAL A 81 -4.27 -12.40 -7.89
CA VAL A 81 -5.43 -12.78 -7.08
C VAL A 81 -6.48 -13.41 -7.97
#